data_5626c39a64b97912b78ae5992198254f
#
_entry.id   5626c39a64b97912b78ae5992198254f
#
_cell.length_a   1.000
_cell.length_b   1.000
_cell.length_c   1.000
_cell.angle_alpha   90.00
_cell.angle_beta   90.00
_cell.angle_gamma   90.00
#
_symmetry.space_group_name_H-M   'P 1'
#
loop_
_entity.id
_entity.type
_entity.pdbx_description
1 polymer ?
#
loop_
_entity_poly.entity_id
_entity_poly.type
_entity_poly.pdbx_seq_one_letter_code
_entity_poly.pdbx_strand_id
1 'polypeptide(L)'
;MFSPKSASRLTRTARNAMHALVSQFCLTYHQSTPDGATAKKHLNAWLSALRRAAPGVGYLWILEFQSRGVPHFHVWLTAPFSEPLWKRLGTAWNRIAEPSSPHHLWWHTEERLDNRGKPQRSFMAWDMKGAGYLRKYMSKEAQKCVPDGFGWCGRFWGCTRGLVPDPVELDAGDLPIPVTDLTRTLSKWVEARRRRGAAVARRIAEDRGREYQPVKLRPTARASRSSGWLNNATPALLQLLDRLPPTSGDDG
;
A
#
# COMPACT_ATOMS: atom_id res chain seq x y z
N MET A 1 -2.58 -4.15 -19.21
CA MET A 1 -3.63 -3.43 -18.46
C MET A 1 -3.67 -3.91 -17.01
N PHE A 2 -3.86 -3.02 -16.05
CA PHE A 2 -4.00 -3.36 -14.63
C PHE A 2 -5.41 -3.92 -14.37
N SER A 3 -5.54 -5.24 -14.28
CA SER A 3 -6.86 -5.88 -14.20
C SER A 3 -7.52 -5.71 -12.82
N PRO A 4 -8.86 -5.73 -12.73
CA PRO A 4 -9.59 -5.69 -11.45
C PRO A 4 -9.16 -6.81 -10.47
N LYS A 5 -8.83 -8.00 -11.00
CA LYS A 5 -8.30 -9.13 -10.20
C LYS A 5 -6.93 -8.78 -9.60
N SER A 6 -6.05 -8.15 -10.39
CA SER A 6 -4.74 -7.69 -9.92
C SER A 6 -4.88 -6.58 -8.86
N ALA A 7 -5.79 -5.62 -9.06
CA ALA A 7 -6.09 -4.57 -8.09
C ALA A 7 -6.61 -5.13 -6.76
N SER A 8 -7.49 -6.12 -6.81
CA SER A 8 -8.01 -6.80 -5.62
C SER A 8 -6.90 -7.53 -4.84
N ARG A 9 -6.01 -8.23 -5.56
CA ARG A 9 -4.86 -8.91 -4.94
C ARG A 9 -3.89 -7.92 -4.31
N LEU A 10 -3.54 -6.83 -5.02
CA LEU A 10 -2.70 -5.75 -4.47
C LEU A 10 -3.32 -5.18 -3.19
N THR A 11 -4.62 -4.87 -3.23
CA THR A 11 -5.34 -4.32 -2.06
C THR A 11 -5.24 -5.24 -0.85
N ARG A 12 -5.43 -6.56 -1.05
CA ARG A 12 -5.32 -7.56 0.02
C ARG A 12 -3.90 -7.64 0.55
N THR A 13 -2.90 -7.77 -0.33
CA THR A 13 -1.48 -7.82 0.04
C THR A 13 -1.05 -6.58 0.81
N ALA A 14 -1.37 -5.40 0.28
CA ALA A 14 -1.02 -4.14 0.92
C ALA A 14 -1.65 -3.97 2.31
N ARG A 15 -2.90 -4.40 2.48
CA ARG A 15 -3.58 -4.36 3.79
C ARG A 15 -2.93 -5.28 4.81
N ASN A 16 -2.54 -6.49 4.39
CA ASN A 16 -1.95 -7.48 5.29
C ASN A 16 -0.49 -7.13 5.64
N ALA A 17 0.23 -6.46 4.73
CA ALA A 17 1.61 -6.03 4.95
C ALA A 17 1.73 -4.65 5.61
N MET A 18 0.64 -3.90 5.74
CA MET A 18 0.65 -2.47 6.09
C MET A 18 1.38 -2.16 7.40
N HIS A 19 1.24 -3.03 8.41
CA HIS A 19 1.89 -2.84 9.72
C HIS A 19 3.40 -3.04 9.68
N ALA A 20 3.91 -3.79 8.71
CA ALA A 20 5.32 -4.03 8.53
C ALA A 20 6.02 -2.95 7.67
N LEU A 21 5.25 -2.18 6.89
CA LEU A 21 5.80 -1.17 5.98
C LEU A 21 5.94 0.17 6.70
N VAL A 22 7.17 0.59 6.96
CA VAL A 22 7.50 1.75 7.82
C VAL A 22 8.20 2.89 7.09
N SER A 23 8.57 2.69 5.83
CA SER A 23 9.15 3.74 4.98
C SER A 23 8.75 3.58 3.51
N GLN A 24 8.94 4.64 2.73
CA GLN A 24 8.61 4.66 1.30
C GLN A 24 9.76 5.29 0.51
N PHE A 25 10.15 4.65 -0.59
CA PHE A 25 11.06 5.19 -1.58
C PHE A 25 10.32 5.45 -2.90
N CYS A 26 10.58 6.61 -3.52
CA CYS A 26 10.06 6.97 -4.84
C CYS A 26 11.17 6.95 -5.87
N LEU A 27 11.03 6.10 -6.89
CA LEU A 27 11.97 5.99 -8.02
C LEU A 27 11.38 6.69 -9.22
N THR A 28 11.98 7.80 -9.61
CA THR A 28 11.50 8.68 -10.68
C THR A 28 12.59 8.86 -11.72
N TYR A 29 12.21 8.91 -12.98
CA TYR A 29 13.08 9.35 -14.08
C TYR A 29 12.85 10.85 -14.33
N HIS A 30 13.92 11.59 -14.57
CA HIS A 30 13.85 13.04 -14.79
C HIS A 30 14.05 13.43 -16.25
N GLN A 31 15.00 12.80 -16.94
CA GLN A 31 15.39 13.09 -18.31
C GLN A 31 14.99 11.98 -19.28
N SER A 32 15.10 10.72 -18.84
CA SER A 32 14.82 9.56 -19.68
C SER A 32 13.36 9.10 -19.58
N THR A 33 12.85 8.52 -20.66
CA THR A 33 11.55 7.86 -20.71
C THR A 33 11.78 6.43 -21.22
N PRO A 34 12.17 5.51 -20.32
CA PRO A 34 12.46 4.14 -20.71
C PRO A 34 11.18 3.41 -21.13
N ASP A 35 11.34 2.42 -22.01
CA ASP A 35 10.28 1.44 -22.27
C ASP A 35 10.01 0.52 -21.08
N GLY A 36 8.95 -0.28 -21.18
CA GLY A 36 8.52 -1.15 -20.08
C GLY A 36 9.54 -2.20 -19.68
N ALA A 37 10.29 -2.76 -20.62
CA ALA A 37 11.31 -3.76 -20.36
C ALA A 37 12.50 -3.14 -19.62
N THR A 38 12.99 -2.02 -20.10
CA THR A 38 14.07 -1.23 -19.49
C THR A 38 13.69 -0.75 -18.09
N ALA A 39 12.50 -0.18 -17.92
CA ALA A 39 12.02 0.26 -16.61
C ALA A 39 11.99 -0.90 -15.58
N LYS A 40 11.57 -2.10 -16.00
CA LYS A 40 11.59 -3.28 -15.13
C LYS A 40 12.99 -3.79 -14.83
N LYS A 41 13.91 -3.77 -15.80
CA LYS A 41 15.33 -4.09 -15.60
C LYS A 41 15.93 -3.15 -14.55
N HIS A 42 15.68 -1.84 -14.65
CA HIS A 42 16.13 -0.84 -13.68
C HIS A 42 15.55 -1.08 -12.29
N LEU A 43 14.24 -1.34 -12.18
CA LEU A 43 13.62 -1.68 -10.90
C LEU A 43 14.25 -2.92 -10.27
N ASN A 44 14.47 -4.00 -11.03
CA ASN A 44 15.07 -5.23 -10.54
C ASN A 44 16.53 -5.02 -10.08
N ALA A 45 17.29 -4.22 -10.80
CA ALA A 45 18.65 -3.84 -10.43
C ALA A 45 18.66 -3.06 -9.10
N TRP A 46 17.75 -2.10 -8.96
CA TRP A 46 17.61 -1.34 -7.73
C TRP A 46 17.15 -2.20 -6.55
N LEU A 47 16.17 -3.09 -6.74
CA LEU A 47 15.74 -4.04 -5.70
C LEU A 47 16.89 -4.98 -5.27
N SER A 48 17.79 -5.29 -6.19
CA SER A 48 19.03 -6.05 -5.86
C SER A 48 20.01 -5.20 -5.05
N ALA A 49 20.14 -3.91 -5.35
CA ALA A 49 20.93 -2.98 -4.54
C ALA A 49 20.32 -2.80 -3.14
N LEU A 50 18.99 -2.71 -3.04
CA LEU A 50 18.25 -2.66 -1.77
C LEU A 50 18.55 -3.88 -0.90
N ARG A 51 18.44 -5.10 -1.45
CA ARG A 51 18.72 -6.33 -0.68
C ARG A 51 20.17 -6.41 -0.18
N ARG A 52 21.13 -5.86 -0.93
CA ARG A 52 22.54 -5.77 -0.49
C ARG A 52 22.74 -4.66 0.55
N ALA A 53 21.99 -3.57 0.48
CA ALA A 53 22.10 -2.45 1.40
C ALA A 53 21.38 -2.70 2.74
N ALA A 54 20.29 -3.46 2.71
CA ALA A 54 19.47 -3.80 3.87
C ALA A 54 19.04 -5.28 3.77
N PRO A 55 19.90 -6.23 4.16
CA PRO A 55 19.57 -7.65 4.16
C PRO A 55 18.32 -7.94 4.99
N GLY A 56 17.45 -8.82 4.51
CA GLY A 56 16.19 -9.18 5.16
C GLY A 56 15.06 -8.16 4.98
N VAL A 57 15.30 -7.02 4.29
CA VAL A 57 14.24 -6.04 4.05
C VAL A 57 13.12 -6.62 3.19
N GLY A 58 11.89 -6.46 3.68
CA GLY A 58 10.67 -6.69 2.92
C GLY A 58 10.27 -5.43 2.13
N TYR A 59 9.63 -5.61 0.99
CA TYR A 59 9.13 -4.50 0.18
C TYR A 59 7.83 -4.82 -0.54
N LEU A 60 7.08 -3.76 -0.82
CA LEU A 60 5.96 -3.73 -1.76
C LEU A 60 6.20 -2.60 -2.75
N TRP A 61 6.19 -2.86 -4.05
CA TRP A 61 6.32 -1.82 -5.07
C TRP A 61 5.07 -1.73 -5.96
N ILE A 62 4.79 -0.52 -6.43
CA ILE A 62 3.70 -0.23 -7.38
C ILE A 62 4.28 0.65 -8.50
N LEU A 63 3.97 0.29 -9.75
CA LEU A 63 4.23 1.10 -10.94
C LEU A 63 3.03 2.03 -11.19
N GLU A 64 3.33 3.29 -11.38
CA GLU A 64 2.42 4.33 -11.86
C GLU A 64 3.06 5.11 -13.00
N PHE A 65 2.28 5.90 -13.72
CA PHE A 65 2.78 6.83 -14.71
C PHE A 65 2.50 8.27 -14.29
N GLN A 66 3.49 9.12 -14.41
CA GLN A 66 3.32 10.56 -14.22
C GLN A 66 2.48 11.13 -15.38
N SER A 67 1.96 12.35 -15.22
CA SER A 67 1.17 13.01 -16.27
C SER A 67 1.91 13.15 -17.62
N ARG A 68 3.24 13.19 -17.58
CA ARG A 68 4.11 13.20 -18.76
C ARG A 68 4.40 11.80 -19.36
N GLY A 69 3.71 10.76 -18.88
CA GLY A 69 3.85 9.39 -19.38
C GLY A 69 5.07 8.61 -18.86
N VAL A 70 5.87 9.20 -17.99
CA VAL A 70 7.10 8.58 -17.48
C VAL A 70 6.78 7.61 -16.35
N PRO A 71 7.38 6.39 -16.32
CA PRO A 71 7.17 5.42 -15.25
C PRO A 71 7.68 5.96 -13.92
N HIS A 72 6.95 5.65 -12.85
CA HIS A 72 7.24 6.05 -11.49
C HIS A 72 6.96 4.88 -10.55
N PHE A 73 7.94 4.48 -9.75
CA PHE A 73 7.78 3.39 -8.81
C PHE A 73 7.69 3.93 -7.38
N HIS A 74 6.62 3.56 -6.69
CA HIS A 74 6.53 3.68 -5.25
C HIS A 74 6.94 2.35 -4.63
N VAL A 75 7.91 2.39 -3.72
CA VAL A 75 8.42 1.20 -3.04
C VAL A 75 8.32 1.41 -1.54
N TRP A 76 7.45 0.67 -0.88
CA TRP A 76 7.34 0.65 0.58
C TRP A 76 8.24 -0.43 1.14
N LEU A 77 8.90 -0.15 2.27
CA LEU A 77 9.91 -0.98 2.88
C LEU A 77 9.57 -1.30 4.34
N THR A 78 10.01 -2.48 4.79
CA THR A 78 9.99 -2.83 6.21
C THR A 78 11.18 -2.22 6.99
N ALA A 79 12.21 -1.73 6.28
CA ALA A 79 13.29 -0.97 6.90
C ALA A 79 12.84 0.45 7.24
N PRO A 80 13.19 0.98 8.43
CA PRO A 80 12.93 2.36 8.78
C PRO A 80 13.74 3.31 7.90
N PHE A 81 13.28 4.57 7.84
CA PHE A 81 14.07 5.63 7.21
C PHE A 81 15.39 5.79 7.96
N SER A 82 16.48 5.84 7.20
CA SER A 82 17.77 6.31 7.67
C SER A 82 18.49 7.08 6.57
N GLU A 83 19.21 8.12 6.91
CA GLU A 83 19.90 8.95 5.92
C GLU A 83 21.00 8.18 5.17
N PRO A 84 21.85 7.37 5.82
CA PRO A 84 22.83 6.56 5.09
C PRO A 84 22.20 5.61 4.07
N LEU A 85 21.11 4.96 4.44
CA LEU A 85 20.38 4.06 3.52
C LEU A 85 19.77 4.85 2.37
N TRP A 86 19.21 6.04 2.64
CA TRP A 86 18.68 6.92 1.61
C TRP A 86 19.74 7.34 0.60
N LYS A 87 20.88 7.89 1.06
CA LYS A 87 22.00 8.30 0.19
C LYS A 87 22.49 7.13 -0.68
N ARG A 88 22.68 5.96 -0.07
CA ARG A 88 23.12 4.74 -0.76
C ARG A 88 22.14 4.29 -1.84
N LEU A 89 20.85 4.24 -1.54
CA LEU A 89 19.81 3.80 -2.46
C LEU A 89 19.51 4.83 -3.54
N GLY A 90 19.56 6.13 -3.22
CA GLY A 90 19.44 7.22 -4.19
C GLY A 90 20.57 7.23 -5.19
N THR A 91 21.82 7.06 -4.72
CA THR A 91 23.00 6.93 -5.58
C THR A 91 22.91 5.67 -6.47
N ALA A 92 22.42 4.54 -5.92
CA ALA A 92 22.21 3.33 -6.71
C ALA A 92 21.16 3.56 -7.81
N TRP A 93 20.08 4.26 -7.51
CA TRP A 93 19.07 4.59 -8.51
C TRP A 93 19.61 5.49 -9.62
N ASN A 94 20.38 6.52 -9.26
CA ASN A 94 21.02 7.38 -10.25
C ASN A 94 21.90 6.58 -11.21
N ARG A 95 22.79 5.72 -10.68
CA ARG A 95 23.69 4.90 -11.50
C ARG A 95 22.96 3.95 -12.45
N ILE A 96 21.76 3.49 -12.06
CA ILE A 96 20.97 2.55 -12.84
C ILE A 96 20.15 3.26 -13.90
N ALA A 97 19.50 4.37 -13.53
CA ALA A 97 18.49 5.01 -14.35
C ALA A 97 19.03 6.14 -15.21
N GLU A 98 19.84 7.03 -14.64
CA GLU A 98 20.36 8.25 -15.30
C GLU A 98 21.77 8.59 -14.79
N PRO A 99 22.79 7.76 -15.10
CA PRO A 99 24.12 7.85 -14.48
C PRO A 99 24.85 9.19 -14.76
N SER A 100 24.54 9.84 -15.87
CA SER A 100 25.17 11.09 -16.28
C SER A 100 24.43 12.34 -15.81
N SER A 101 23.38 12.19 -14.98
CA SER A 101 22.56 13.31 -14.53
C SER A 101 22.86 13.70 -13.08
N PRO A 102 23.59 14.80 -12.81
CA PRO A 102 23.79 15.33 -11.47
C PRO A 102 22.46 15.77 -10.82
N HIS A 103 21.53 16.30 -11.61
CA HIS A 103 20.19 16.67 -11.13
C HIS A 103 19.41 15.45 -10.63
N HIS A 104 19.48 14.32 -11.34
CA HIS A 104 18.84 13.07 -10.90
C HIS A 104 19.47 12.55 -9.60
N LEU A 105 20.80 12.61 -9.47
CA LEU A 105 21.49 12.26 -8.24
C LEU A 105 21.02 13.14 -7.08
N TRP A 106 21.08 14.45 -7.25
CA TRP A 106 20.64 15.42 -6.25
C TRP A 106 19.18 15.18 -5.83
N TRP A 107 18.30 14.96 -6.81
CA TRP A 107 16.87 14.69 -6.53
C TRP A 107 16.66 13.49 -5.63
N HIS A 108 17.47 12.45 -5.75
CA HIS A 108 17.33 11.21 -5.00
C HIS A 108 18.17 11.13 -3.72
N THR A 109 19.10 12.06 -3.51
CA THR A 109 20.00 12.05 -2.34
C THR A 109 19.91 13.27 -1.45
N GLU A 110 19.26 14.36 -1.91
CA GLU A 110 19.15 15.60 -1.15
C GLU A 110 17.72 15.91 -0.75
N GLU A 111 17.58 16.60 0.38
CA GLU A 111 16.30 17.15 0.81
C GLU A 111 15.96 18.38 -0.05
N ARG A 112 14.70 18.48 -0.41
CA ARG A 112 14.13 19.60 -1.16
C ARG A 112 12.98 20.20 -0.36
N LEU A 113 12.61 21.43 -0.72
CA LEU A 113 11.35 21.99 -0.26
C LEU A 113 10.32 21.92 -1.38
N ASP A 114 9.08 21.59 -1.05
CA ASP A 114 7.96 21.73 -1.98
C ASP A 114 7.55 23.20 -2.11
N ASN A 115 6.59 23.48 -2.97
CA ASN A 115 6.05 24.82 -3.19
C ASN A 115 5.35 25.45 -1.97
N ARG A 116 5.25 24.70 -0.87
CA ARG A 116 4.69 25.13 0.43
C ARG A 116 5.76 25.20 1.52
N GLY A 117 7.05 25.07 1.14
CA GLY A 117 8.18 25.08 2.08
C GLY A 117 8.29 23.80 2.93
N LYS A 118 7.62 22.70 2.56
CA LYS A 118 7.71 21.43 3.30
C LYS A 118 8.86 20.57 2.76
N PRO A 119 9.63 19.92 3.67
CA PRO A 119 10.67 19.00 3.26
C PRO A 119 10.15 17.86 2.41
N GLN A 120 10.83 17.61 1.29
CA GLN A 120 10.57 16.54 0.35
C GLN A 120 11.83 15.70 0.16
N ARG A 121 11.67 14.40 0.25
CA ARG A 121 12.74 13.42 0.00
C ARG A 121 12.21 12.30 -0.88
N SER A 122 13.09 11.66 -1.63
CA SER A 122 12.72 10.45 -2.38
C SER A 122 12.54 9.23 -1.46
N PHE A 123 13.12 9.27 -0.26
CA PHE A 123 12.93 8.29 0.79
C PHE A 123 12.43 8.99 2.06
N MET A 124 11.36 8.50 2.64
CA MET A 124 10.74 9.09 3.82
C MET A 124 10.21 8.03 4.77
N ALA A 125 10.12 8.37 6.04
CA ALA A 125 9.39 7.56 7.00
C ALA A 125 7.91 7.46 6.57
N TRP A 126 7.34 6.29 6.77
CA TRP A 126 5.94 6.02 6.48
C TRP A 126 5.17 5.92 7.79
N ASP A 127 4.24 6.84 8.02
CA ASP A 127 3.33 6.76 9.16
C ASP A 127 2.08 5.97 8.75
N MET A 128 1.75 4.98 9.56
CA MET A 128 0.57 4.11 9.40
C MET A 128 -0.77 4.85 9.34
N LYS A 129 -0.87 6.08 9.82
CA LYS A 129 -2.03 6.96 9.61
C LYS A 129 -2.32 7.19 8.13
N GLY A 130 -1.36 6.86 7.27
CA GLY A 130 -1.43 6.90 5.83
C GLY A 130 -2.06 5.68 5.14
N ALA A 131 -2.78 4.77 5.83
CA ALA A 131 -3.54 3.70 5.14
C ALA A 131 -4.48 4.26 4.07
N GLY A 132 -5.00 5.47 4.26
CA GLY A 132 -5.71 6.23 3.25
C GLY A 132 -4.84 6.61 2.05
N TYR A 133 -3.54 6.80 2.26
CA TYR A 133 -2.59 7.16 1.22
C TYR A 133 -2.28 5.97 0.30
N LEU A 134 -2.01 4.79 0.85
CA LEU A 134 -1.83 3.57 0.06
C LEU A 134 -3.10 3.25 -0.76
N ARG A 135 -4.30 3.43 -0.17
CA ARG A 135 -5.57 3.32 -0.88
C ARG A 135 -5.68 4.32 -2.04
N LYS A 136 -5.17 5.54 -1.90
CA LYS A 136 -5.12 6.55 -2.95
C LYS A 136 -4.33 6.07 -4.16
N TYR A 137 -3.17 5.43 -3.94
CA TYR A 137 -2.36 4.85 -5.03
C TYR A 137 -3.03 3.65 -5.70
N MET A 138 -3.80 2.86 -4.93
CA MET A 138 -4.52 1.71 -5.48
C MET A 138 -5.74 2.11 -6.32
N SER A 139 -6.36 3.27 -6.05
CA SER A 139 -7.59 3.74 -6.71
C SER A 139 -7.35 4.66 -7.92
N LYS A 140 -6.13 5.06 -8.20
CA LYS A 140 -5.81 5.95 -9.33
C LYS A 140 -5.72 5.16 -10.64
N GLU A 141 -6.85 4.89 -11.25
CA GLU A 141 -6.91 4.17 -12.54
C GLU A 141 -6.18 4.92 -13.65
N ALA A 142 -6.33 6.25 -13.74
CA ALA A 142 -5.69 7.08 -14.75
C ALA A 142 -4.15 6.98 -14.76
N GLN A 143 -3.52 6.82 -13.58
CA GLN A 143 -2.06 6.68 -13.47
C GLN A 143 -1.56 5.25 -13.77
N LYS A 144 -2.46 4.32 -14.11
CA LYS A 144 -2.15 2.94 -14.52
C LYS A 144 -2.48 2.68 -15.98
N CYS A 145 -2.90 3.71 -16.71
CA CYS A 145 -2.96 3.65 -18.15
C CYS A 145 -1.54 3.64 -18.70
N VAL A 146 -1.22 2.61 -19.47
CA VAL A 146 0.11 2.50 -20.10
C VAL A 146 0.18 3.53 -21.22
N PRO A 147 1.16 4.44 -21.23
CA PRO A 147 1.33 5.39 -22.32
C PRO A 147 1.64 4.67 -23.64
N ASP A 148 1.24 5.30 -24.74
CA ASP A 148 1.57 4.82 -26.07
C ASP A 148 3.10 4.73 -26.22
N GLY A 149 3.59 3.67 -26.84
CA GLY A 149 5.01 3.43 -27.04
C GLY A 149 5.78 2.86 -25.84
N PHE A 150 5.19 2.80 -24.64
CA PHE A 150 5.85 2.20 -23.48
C PHE A 150 6.02 0.67 -23.62
N GLY A 151 5.17 0.05 -24.41
CA GLY A 151 5.20 -1.39 -24.65
C GLY A 151 4.75 -2.24 -23.47
N TRP A 152 5.20 -3.48 -23.43
CA TRP A 152 4.82 -4.41 -22.39
C TRP A 152 5.53 -4.10 -21.07
N CYS A 153 4.76 -3.81 -20.01
CA CYS A 153 5.31 -3.46 -18.70
C CYS A 153 5.24 -4.62 -17.67
N GLY A 154 4.64 -5.74 -18.01
CA GLY A 154 4.47 -6.86 -17.10
C GLY A 154 3.58 -6.53 -15.90
N ARG A 155 4.04 -6.88 -14.71
CA ARG A 155 3.31 -6.62 -13.47
C ARG A 155 3.35 -5.14 -13.10
N PHE A 156 2.22 -4.60 -12.64
CA PHE A 156 2.14 -3.24 -12.08
C PHE A 156 2.54 -3.16 -10.61
N TRP A 157 2.70 -4.28 -9.96
CA TRP A 157 3.10 -4.35 -8.56
C TRP A 157 3.76 -5.69 -8.24
N GLY A 158 4.48 -5.73 -7.14
CA GLY A 158 5.07 -6.94 -6.58
C GLY A 158 5.55 -6.71 -5.16
N CYS A 159 5.83 -7.79 -4.45
CA CYS A 159 6.32 -7.75 -3.08
C CYS A 159 7.33 -8.87 -2.82
N THR A 160 8.08 -8.73 -1.73
CA THR A 160 8.94 -9.79 -1.20
C THR A 160 8.08 -10.99 -0.79
N ARG A 161 8.59 -12.20 -1.03
CA ARG A 161 7.99 -13.43 -0.48
C ARG A 161 8.03 -13.34 1.06
N GLY A 162 6.95 -13.73 1.73
CA GLY A 162 6.85 -13.67 3.20
C GLY A 162 6.56 -12.27 3.76
N LEU A 163 6.37 -11.23 2.91
CA LEU A 163 5.96 -9.90 3.39
C LEU A 163 4.59 -9.92 4.08
N VAL A 164 3.69 -10.77 3.61
CA VAL A 164 2.41 -11.02 4.24
C VAL A 164 2.59 -12.23 5.15
N PRO A 165 2.31 -12.12 6.46
CA PRO A 165 2.37 -13.27 7.35
C PRO A 165 1.41 -14.36 6.88
N ASP A 166 1.76 -15.59 7.18
CA ASP A 166 0.88 -16.72 6.91
C ASP A 166 -0.45 -16.55 7.67
N PRO A 167 -1.56 -17.04 7.12
CA PRO A 167 -2.83 -17.00 7.80
C PRO A 167 -2.72 -17.77 9.13
N VAL A 168 -3.18 -17.15 10.20
CA VAL A 168 -3.39 -17.88 11.46
C VAL A 168 -4.71 -18.62 11.33
N GLU A 169 -4.64 -19.93 11.40
CA GLU A 169 -5.83 -20.77 11.51
C GLU A 169 -6.26 -20.77 12.98
N LEU A 170 -7.47 -20.28 13.23
CA LEU A 170 -8.12 -20.36 14.53
C LEU A 170 -9.12 -21.52 14.48
N ASP A 171 -9.04 -22.42 15.44
CA ASP A 171 -10.10 -23.40 15.62
C ASP A 171 -11.38 -22.67 16.07
N ALA A 172 -12.49 -23.01 15.43
CA ALA A 172 -13.78 -22.41 15.76
C ALA A 172 -14.22 -22.80 17.20
N GLY A 173 -13.73 -23.91 17.72
CA GLY A 173 -13.96 -24.35 19.09
C GLY A 173 -13.24 -23.52 20.16
N ASP A 174 -12.13 -22.86 19.78
CA ASP A 174 -11.36 -22.00 20.70
C ASP A 174 -11.93 -20.58 20.81
N LEU A 175 -12.98 -20.26 20.07
CA LEU A 175 -13.58 -18.94 20.12
C LEU A 175 -14.64 -18.87 21.23
N PRO A 176 -14.62 -17.82 22.08
CA PRO A 176 -15.57 -17.63 23.17
C PRO A 176 -17.00 -17.31 22.69
N ILE A 177 -17.22 -17.24 21.39
CA ILE A 177 -18.53 -16.99 20.77
C ILE A 177 -18.65 -17.78 19.46
N PRO A 178 -19.89 -18.17 19.08
CA PRO A 178 -20.13 -18.83 17.80
C PRO A 178 -19.62 -18.01 16.62
N VAL A 179 -18.97 -18.65 15.65
CA VAL A 179 -18.42 -18.00 14.44
C VAL A 179 -19.47 -17.19 13.69
N THR A 180 -20.73 -17.64 13.71
CA THR A 180 -21.86 -16.91 13.12
C THR A 180 -22.11 -15.57 13.77
N ASP A 181 -21.99 -15.48 15.10
CA ASP A 181 -22.19 -14.24 15.85
C ASP A 181 -21.00 -13.32 15.73
N LEU A 182 -19.79 -13.86 15.70
CA LEU A 182 -18.58 -13.11 15.38
C LEU A 182 -18.67 -12.48 13.99
N THR A 183 -19.04 -13.24 12.97
CA THR A 183 -19.21 -12.73 11.60
C THR A 183 -20.31 -11.69 11.49
N ARG A 184 -21.41 -11.88 12.19
CA ARG A 184 -22.51 -10.91 12.25
C ARG A 184 -22.07 -9.59 12.90
N THR A 185 -21.36 -9.67 14.01
CA THR A 185 -20.87 -8.50 14.75
C THR A 185 -19.82 -7.73 13.95
N LEU A 186 -18.88 -8.42 13.35
CA LEU A 186 -17.88 -7.83 12.45
C LEU A 186 -18.53 -7.17 11.23
N SER A 187 -19.56 -7.79 10.65
CA SER A 187 -20.30 -7.22 9.52
C SER A 187 -21.02 -5.92 9.92
N LYS A 188 -21.69 -5.90 11.08
CA LYS A 188 -22.33 -4.68 11.63
C LYS A 188 -21.30 -3.58 11.90
N TRP A 189 -20.15 -3.92 12.48
CA TRP A 189 -19.08 -2.96 12.75
C TRP A 189 -18.51 -2.34 11.49
N VAL A 190 -18.26 -3.16 10.44
CA VAL A 190 -17.78 -2.66 9.15
C VAL A 190 -18.80 -1.78 8.48
N GLU A 191 -20.06 -2.15 8.52
CA GLU A 191 -21.11 -1.32 7.94
C GLU A 191 -21.23 0.02 8.66
N ALA A 192 -21.18 0.04 10.00
CA ALA A 192 -21.17 1.26 10.79
C ALA A 192 -19.96 2.15 10.47
N ARG A 193 -18.78 1.56 10.29
CA ARG A 193 -17.57 2.29 9.86
C ARG A 193 -17.71 2.86 8.45
N ARG A 194 -18.31 2.11 7.52
CA ARG A 194 -18.60 2.57 6.16
C ARG A 194 -19.58 3.75 6.15
N ARG A 195 -20.67 3.67 6.94
CA ARG A 195 -21.64 4.76 7.09
C ARG A 195 -20.98 6.03 7.62
N ARG A 196 -20.13 5.91 8.65
CA ARG A 196 -19.35 7.04 9.17
C ARG A 196 -18.40 7.63 8.13
N GLY A 197 -17.69 6.79 7.38
CA GLY A 197 -16.81 7.23 6.30
C GLY A 197 -17.57 7.94 5.16
N ALA A 198 -18.76 7.46 4.81
CA ALA A 198 -19.63 8.08 3.81
C ALA A 198 -20.15 9.44 4.29
N ALA A 199 -20.54 9.56 5.57
CA ALA A 199 -20.98 10.83 6.16
C ALA A 199 -19.84 11.88 6.15
N VAL A 200 -18.63 11.49 6.52
CA VAL A 200 -17.44 12.37 6.45
C VAL A 200 -17.15 12.78 5.01
N ALA A 201 -17.21 11.84 4.05
CA ALA A 201 -16.97 12.13 2.65
C ALA A 201 -18.02 13.08 2.05
N ARG A 202 -19.30 12.93 2.46
CA ARG A 202 -20.37 13.85 2.08
C ARG A 202 -20.08 15.26 2.60
N ARG A 203 -19.77 15.41 3.87
CA ARG A 203 -19.43 16.69 4.48
C ARG A 203 -18.25 17.38 3.78
N ILE A 204 -17.18 16.63 3.47
CA ILE A 204 -16.03 17.14 2.72
C ILE A 204 -16.42 17.59 1.30
N ALA A 205 -17.35 16.90 0.65
CA ALA A 205 -17.84 17.28 -0.68
C ALA A 205 -18.66 18.58 -0.59
N GLU A 206 -19.56 18.68 0.38
CA GLU A 206 -20.36 19.88 0.67
C GLU A 206 -19.46 21.09 0.95
N ASP A 207 -18.49 20.97 1.85
CA ASP A 207 -17.51 22.02 2.20
C ASP A 207 -16.68 22.49 0.97
N ARG A 208 -16.58 21.67 -0.06
CA ARG A 208 -15.84 21.95 -1.30
C ARG A 208 -16.74 22.33 -2.47
N GLY A 209 -18.03 22.50 -2.26
CA GLY A 209 -19.02 22.79 -3.30
C GLY A 209 -19.09 21.73 -4.39
N ARG A 210 -18.83 20.45 -4.07
CA ARG A 210 -18.85 19.32 -4.99
C ARG A 210 -20.01 18.40 -4.68
N GLU A 211 -20.65 17.87 -5.72
CA GLU A 211 -21.66 16.83 -5.55
C GLU A 211 -21.04 15.55 -4.96
N TYR A 212 -21.63 15.03 -3.91
CA TYR A 212 -21.24 13.76 -3.32
C TYR A 212 -21.73 12.59 -4.17
N GLN A 213 -20.85 11.87 -4.78
CA GLN A 213 -21.19 10.62 -5.46
C GLN A 213 -21.03 9.44 -4.49
N PRO A 214 -22.11 8.76 -4.10
CA PRO A 214 -22.04 7.62 -3.22
C PRO A 214 -21.30 6.47 -3.91
N VAL A 215 -20.24 5.96 -3.27
CA VAL A 215 -19.59 4.73 -3.72
C VAL A 215 -20.60 3.60 -3.64
N LYS A 216 -20.96 2.98 -4.77
CA LYS A 216 -21.83 1.80 -4.81
C LYS A 216 -21.24 0.71 -3.93
N LEU A 217 -21.78 0.54 -2.75
CA LEU A 217 -21.35 -0.47 -1.80
C LEU A 217 -21.83 -1.84 -2.31
N ARG A 218 -20.90 -2.71 -2.66
CA ARG A 218 -21.26 -4.10 -2.91
C ARG A 218 -21.75 -4.73 -1.62
N PRO A 219 -22.84 -5.53 -1.66
CA PRO A 219 -23.36 -6.19 -0.47
C PRO A 219 -22.28 -6.99 0.27
N THR A 220 -22.22 -6.83 1.59
CA THR A 220 -21.21 -7.46 2.45
C THR A 220 -21.27 -8.97 2.49
N ALA A 221 -22.40 -9.58 2.11
CA ALA A 221 -22.59 -11.03 2.12
C ALA A 221 -21.57 -11.83 1.26
N ARG A 222 -20.93 -11.20 0.28
CA ARG A 222 -19.83 -11.82 -0.49
C ARG A 222 -18.44 -11.55 0.08
N ALA A 223 -18.29 -10.65 1.02
CA ALA A 223 -17.01 -10.33 1.65
C ALA A 223 -16.63 -11.37 2.73
N SER A 224 -17.57 -12.18 3.20
CA SER A 224 -17.37 -13.17 4.25
C SER A 224 -16.46 -14.37 3.88
N ARG A 225 -16.10 -14.50 2.61
CA ARG A 225 -15.23 -15.59 2.13
C ARG A 225 -13.76 -15.20 1.93
N SER A 226 -13.32 -13.99 2.29
CA SER A 226 -11.92 -13.62 2.14
C SER A 226 -11.24 -13.50 3.50
N SER A 227 -10.31 -14.42 3.76
CA SER A 227 -9.41 -14.41 4.93
C SER A 227 -8.67 -13.06 5.15
N GLY A 228 -8.46 -12.27 4.11
CA GLY A 228 -7.90 -10.91 4.21
C GLY A 228 -8.74 -9.92 5.03
N TRP A 229 -9.94 -10.28 5.38
CA TRP A 229 -10.87 -9.48 6.16
C TRP A 229 -10.60 -9.57 7.68
N LEU A 230 -10.26 -10.73 8.17
CA LEU A 230 -9.90 -10.97 9.57
C LEU A 230 -8.59 -10.27 9.93
N ASN A 231 -7.61 -10.26 9.05
CA ASN A 231 -6.30 -9.65 9.32
C ASN A 231 -6.38 -8.13 9.55
N ASN A 232 -7.28 -7.42 8.84
CA ASN A 232 -7.48 -5.99 9.05
C ASN A 232 -8.34 -5.66 10.27
N ALA A 233 -9.09 -6.62 10.74
CA ALA A 233 -9.92 -6.50 11.93
C ALA A 233 -9.23 -7.02 13.19
N THR A 234 -7.99 -7.56 13.09
CA THR A 234 -7.30 -8.18 14.23
C THR A 234 -7.28 -7.29 15.48
N PRO A 235 -6.89 -6.00 15.44
CA PRO A 235 -6.94 -5.16 16.63
C PRO A 235 -8.36 -4.93 17.13
N ALA A 236 -9.33 -4.76 16.22
CA ALA A 236 -10.74 -4.56 16.59
C ALA A 236 -11.38 -5.87 17.07
N LEU A 237 -10.92 -7.01 16.52
CA LEU A 237 -11.32 -8.33 16.95
C LEU A 237 -10.80 -8.64 18.34
N LEU A 238 -9.52 -8.38 18.61
CA LEU A 238 -8.94 -8.54 19.95
C LEU A 238 -9.64 -7.66 20.98
N GLN A 239 -9.89 -6.37 20.66
CA GLN A 239 -10.67 -5.48 21.53
C GLN A 239 -12.12 -5.94 21.73
N LEU A 240 -12.70 -6.62 20.75
CA LEU A 240 -14.05 -7.19 20.87
C LEU A 240 -14.03 -8.43 21.77
N LEU A 241 -13.06 -9.31 21.60
CA LEU A 241 -12.87 -10.51 22.43
C LEU A 241 -12.60 -10.15 23.89
N ASP A 242 -11.77 -9.12 24.14
CA ASP A 242 -11.50 -8.60 25.49
C ASP A 242 -12.73 -8.02 26.21
N ARG A 243 -13.77 -7.62 25.46
CA ARG A 243 -15.01 -7.02 25.99
C ARG A 243 -16.16 -8.03 26.14
N LEU A 244 -15.97 -9.24 25.65
CA LEU A 244 -16.97 -10.28 25.79
C LEU A 244 -16.90 -10.86 27.21
N PRO A 245 -18.04 -11.06 27.89
CA PRO A 245 -18.04 -11.75 29.16
C PRO A 245 -17.44 -13.16 28.97
N PRO A 246 -16.67 -13.69 29.95
CA PRO A 246 -16.23 -15.04 29.90
C PRO A 246 -17.45 -15.94 29.68
N THR A 247 -17.33 -16.91 28.79
CA THR A 247 -18.37 -17.92 28.62
C THR A 247 -18.62 -18.53 30.00
N SER A 248 -19.84 -18.39 30.51
CA SER A 248 -20.24 -19.17 31.66
C SER A 248 -20.02 -20.62 31.30
N GLY A 249 -18.98 -21.23 31.86
CA GLY A 249 -18.78 -22.65 31.74
C GLY A 249 -20.09 -23.33 32.19
N ASP A 250 -20.60 -24.21 31.36
CA ASP A 250 -21.60 -25.16 31.79
C ASP A 250 -21.00 -25.97 32.95
N ASP A 251 -21.24 -25.49 34.16
CA ASP A 251 -21.19 -26.33 35.33
C ASP A 251 -22.42 -27.24 35.28
N GLY A 252 -22.22 -28.42 34.71
CA GLY A 252 -23.22 -29.44 34.62
C GLY A 252 -22.59 -30.80 34.38
#